data_e5519c3ce189a3899fbf965a5444ac54
#
_entry.id   e5519c3ce189a3899fbf965a5444ac54
#
_cell.length_a   1.000
_cell.length_b   1.000
_cell.length_c   1.000
_cell.angle_alpha   90.00
_cell.angle_beta   90.00
_cell.angle_gamma   90.00
#
_symmetry.space_group_name_H-M   'P 1'
#
loop_
_entity.id
_entity.type
_entity.pdbx_description
1 polymer ?
#
loop_
_entity_poly.entity_id
_entity_poly.type
_entity_poly.pdbx_seq_one_letter_code
_entity_poly.pdbx_strand_id
1 'polypeptide(L)'
;MTESTSNQTTTEELMTSFMDRLGQQDAEGIAELFADEIDWYVPGSEALPWTGRRSRREHVAEYFRTMWPAFVPGQSTATVDKVVISGDDAVVFSRFTHTVARNGKTFNTPVAVHLTIANGQIARLHLYEDTLAVHDAFED
;
A
#
# COMPACT_ATOMS: atom_id res chain seq x y z
N MET A 1 -30.00 4.05 -1.91
CA MET A 1 -29.68 2.71 -1.38
C MET A 1 -28.93 1.86 -2.37
N THR A 2 -29.44 1.75 -3.61
CA THR A 2 -28.78 0.99 -4.66
C THR A 2 -27.38 1.51 -4.97
N GLU A 3 -27.23 2.83 -5.02
CA GLU A 3 -25.92 3.47 -5.29
C GLU A 3 -24.91 3.14 -4.19
N SER A 4 -25.32 3.19 -2.93
CA SER A 4 -24.43 2.89 -1.80
C SER A 4 -23.92 1.46 -1.87
N THR A 5 -24.80 0.50 -2.19
CA THR A 5 -24.43 -0.90 -2.33
C THR A 5 -23.49 -1.09 -3.53
N SER A 6 -23.76 -0.42 -4.66
CA SER A 6 -22.92 -0.48 -5.85
C SER A 6 -21.53 0.10 -5.58
N ASN A 7 -21.45 1.23 -4.85
CA ASN A 7 -20.17 1.83 -4.47
C ASN A 7 -19.35 0.90 -3.58
N GLN A 8 -19.99 0.26 -2.62
CA GLN A 8 -19.29 -0.70 -1.74
C GLN A 8 -18.78 -1.91 -2.51
N THR A 9 -19.55 -2.41 -3.47
CA THR A 9 -19.14 -3.54 -4.31
C THR A 9 -17.93 -3.16 -5.16
N THR A 10 -17.95 -1.98 -5.79
CA THR A 10 -16.83 -1.49 -6.59
C THR A 10 -15.60 -1.29 -5.72
N THR A 11 -15.77 -0.72 -4.53
CA THR A 11 -14.69 -0.52 -3.57
C THR A 11 -14.06 -1.84 -3.18
N GLU A 12 -14.89 -2.83 -2.86
CA GLU A 12 -14.41 -4.18 -2.50
C GLU A 12 -13.64 -4.84 -3.65
N GLU A 13 -14.15 -4.74 -4.88
CA GLU A 13 -13.49 -5.31 -6.04
C GLU A 13 -12.12 -4.68 -6.29
N LEU A 14 -12.03 -3.36 -6.20
CA LEU A 14 -10.75 -2.65 -6.39
C LEU A 14 -9.77 -2.96 -5.28
N MET A 15 -10.24 -3.02 -4.04
CA MET A 15 -9.40 -3.38 -2.90
C MET A 15 -8.85 -4.80 -3.07
N THR A 16 -9.69 -5.75 -3.48
CA THR A 16 -9.28 -7.13 -3.71
C THR A 16 -8.25 -7.22 -4.83
N SER A 17 -8.48 -6.51 -5.95
CA SER A 17 -7.54 -6.47 -7.06
C SER A 17 -6.19 -5.86 -6.63
N PHE A 18 -6.24 -4.80 -5.83
CA PHE A 18 -5.05 -4.17 -5.29
C PHE A 18 -4.23 -5.17 -4.45
N MET A 19 -4.88 -5.87 -3.53
CA MET A 19 -4.22 -6.84 -2.67
C MET A 19 -3.63 -8.01 -3.46
N ASP A 20 -4.37 -8.52 -4.45
CA ASP A 20 -3.90 -9.61 -5.30
C ASP A 20 -2.65 -9.20 -6.09
N ARG A 21 -2.68 -8.03 -6.71
CA ARG A 21 -1.55 -7.54 -7.50
C ARG A 21 -0.35 -7.20 -6.62
N LEU A 22 -0.61 -6.71 -5.41
CA LEU A 22 0.43 -6.47 -4.42
C LEU A 22 1.15 -7.78 -4.07
N GLY A 23 0.41 -8.85 -3.83
CA GLY A 23 0.97 -10.18 -3.55
C GLY A 23 1.76 -10.75 -4.71
N GLN A 24 1.41 -10.40 -5.94
CA GLN A 24 2.13 -10.82 -7.15
C GLN A 24 3.32 -9.92 -7.48
N GLN A 25 3.50 -8.83 -6.75
CA GLN A 25 4.49 -7.79 -7.01
C GLN A 25 4.38 -7.24 -8.44
N ASP A 26 3.15 -7.01 -8.88
CA ASP A 26 2.84 -6.49 -10.22
C ASP A 26 2.68 -4.97 -10.14
N ALA A 27 3.78 -4.24 -10.18
CA ALA A 27 3.79 -2.78 -10.03
C ALA A 27 2.95 -2.08 -11.10
N GLU A 28 3.06 -2.50 -12.34
CA GLU A 28 2.29 -1.92 -13.45
C GLU A 28 0.80 -2.22 -13.29
N GLY A 29 0.46 -3.46 -12.90
CA GLY A 29 -0.93 -3.85 -12.66
C GLY A 29 -1.55 -3.09 -11.51
N ILE A 30 -0.78 -2.80 -10.46
CA ILE A 30 -1.25 -1.97 -9.34
C ILE A 30 -1.54 -0.56 -9.85
N ALA A 31 -0.61 0.02 -10.60
CA ALA A 31 -0.77 1.39 -11.12
C ALA A 31 -2.02 1.54 -11.99
N GLU A 32 -2.39 0.51 -12.75
CA GLU A 32 -3.59 0.53 -13.59
C GLU A 32 -4.88 0.75 -12.80
N LEU A 33 -4.89 0.41 -11.52
CA LEU A 33 -6.07 0.57 -10.67
C LEU A 33 -6.29 2.02 -10.21
N PHE A 34 -5.30 2.88 -10.39
CA PHE A 34 -5.32 4.24 -9.86
C PHE A 34 -5.80 5.26 -10.88
N ALA A 35 -6.37 6.36 -10.39
CA ALA A 35 -6.73 7.52 -11.20
C ALA A 35 -5.47 8.24 -11.67
N ASP A 36 -5.59 9.11 -12.68
CA ASP A 36 -4.47 9.92 -13.18
C ASP A 36 -3.88 10.82 -12.11
N GLU A 37 -4.75 11.45 -11.31
CA GLU A 37 -4.36 12.28 -10.18
C GLU A 37 -4.77 11.56 -8.90
N ILE A 38 -3.86 11.49 -7.94
CA ILE A 38 -4.07 10.72 -6.72
C ILE A 38 -3.63 11.50 -5.48
N ASP A 39 -4.16 11.08 -4.34
CA ASP A 39 -3.73 11.56 -3.03
C ASP A 39 -3.03 10.39 -2.33
N TRP A 40 -1.72 10.35 -2.47
CA TRP A 40 -0.89 9.26 -1.96
C TRP A 40 0.01 9.77 -0.85
N TYR A 41 0.04 9.06 0.27
CA TYR A 41 0.97 9.38 1.34
C TYR A 41 1.44 8.12 2.06
N VAL A 42 2.76 7.92 2.04
CA VAL A 42 3.45 6.90 2.81
C VAL A 42 4.40 7.62 3.75
N PRO A 43 4.06 7.74 5.04
CA PRO A 43 4.90 8.46 5.99
C PRO A 43 6.17 7.67 6.31
N GLY A 44 7.14 8.34 6.88
CA GLY A 44 8.36 7.71 7.35
C GLY A 44 9.58 8.59 7.18
N SER A 45 10.74 8.01 7.40
CA SER A 45 12.01 8.71 7.33
C SER A 45 12.31 9.19 5.91
N GLU A 46 12.73 10.43 5.79
CA GLU A 46 13.17 11.00 4.51
C GLU A 46 14.39 10.28 3.94
N ALA A 47 15.13 9.56 4.77
CA ALA A 47 16.24 8.73 4.31
C ALA A 47 15.80 7.53 3.48
N LEU A 48 14.51 7.15 3.55
CA LEU A 48 13.94 6.07 2.75
C LEU A 48 13.33 6.67 1.47
N PRO A 49 13.85 6.32 0.28
CA PRO A 49 13.49 7.05 -0.95
C PRO A 49 12.05 6.84 -1.42
N TRP A 50 11.32 5.88 -0.86
CA TRP A 50 9.93 5.63 -1.26
C TRP A 50 8.90 6.34 -0.37
N THR A 51 9.30 6.97 0.73
CA THR A 51 8.37 7.67 1.60
C THR A 51 7.96 9.03 1.02
N GLY A 52 6.85 9.57 1.54
CA GLY A 52 6.38 10.89 1.18
C GLY A 52 5.10 10.88 0.38
N ARG A 53 4.82 12.02 -0.25
CA ARG A 53 3.59 12.22 -1.00
C ARG A 53 3.82 12.00 -2.49
N ARG A 54 2.77 11.51 -3.16
CA ARG A 54 2.75 11.35 -4.61
C ARG A 54 1.38 11.78 -5.12
N SER A 55 1.35 12.32 -6.33
CA SER A 55 0.13 12.93 -6.86
C SER A 55 -0.30 12.41 -8.22
N ARG A 56 0.42 11.47 -8.79
CA ARG A 56 0.15 10.99 -10.15
C ARG A 56 0.28 9.47 -10.25
N ARG A 57 -0.52 8.88 -11.16
CA ARG A 57 -0.52 7.43 -11.41
C ARG A 57 0.87 6.87 -11.71
N GLU A 58 1.65 7.56 -12.52
CA GLU A 58 2.98 7.07 -12.90
C GLU A 58 3.93 6.94 -11.72
N HIS A 59 3.64 7.60 -10.60
CA HIS A 59 4.44 7.49 -9.39
C HIS A 59 4.15 6.20 -8.60
N VAL A 60 3.04 5.51 -8.89
CA VAL A 60 2.64 4.30 -8.15
C VAL A 60 3.61 3.15 -8.43
N ALA A 61 3.84 2.84 -9.71
CA ALA A 61 4.77 1.78 -10.07
C ALA A 61 6.19 2.11 -9.62
N GLU A 62 6.59 3.38 -9.70
CA GLU A 62 7.88 3.85 -9.24
C GLU A 62 8.07 3.58 -7.74
N TYR A 63 7.04 3.84 -6.92
CA TYR A 63 7.08 3.57 -5.49
C TYR A 63 7.46 2.11 -5.22
N PHE A 64 6.77 1.17 -5.85
CA PHE A 64 7.01 -0.25 -5.62
C PHE A 64 8.37 -0.69 -6.16
N ARG A 65 8.77 -0.19 -7.32
CA ARG A 65 10.08 -0.52 -7.92
C ARG A 65 11.24 0.02 -7.08
N THR A 66 11.00 1.09 -6.33
CA THR A 66 12.01 1.66 -5.42
C THR A 66 12.06 0.92 -4.10
N MET A 67 10.89 0.54 -3.57
CA MET A 67 10.77 -0.09 -2.26
C MET A 67 11.16 -1.58 -2.26
N TRP A 68 10.59 -2.36 -3.17
CA TRP A 68 10.78 -3.81 -3.14
C TRP A 68 12.24 -4.26 -3.16
N PRO A 69 13.15 -3.65 -3.95
CA PRO A 69 14.56 -4.06 -3.92
C PRO A 69 15.27 -3.84 -2.59
N ALA A 70 14.70 -3.04 -1.70
CA ALA A 70 15.27 -2.83 -0.37
C ALA A 70 15.08 -4.04 0.55
N PHE A 71 14.25 -5.01 0.17
CA PHE A 71 13.93 -6.18 0.97
C PHE A 71 14.41 -7.45 0.29
N VAL A 72 14.73 -8.47 1.10
CA VAL A 72 15.20 -9.76 0.59
C VAL A 72 14.03 -10.49 -0.09
N PRO A 73 14.17 -10.88 -1.36
CA PRO A 73 13.11 -11.60 -2.06
C PRO A 73 12.69 -12.88 -1.33
N GLY A 74 11.39 -13.13 -1.27
CA GLY A 74 10.84 -14.32 -0.65
C GLY A 74 10.72 -14.27 0.87
N GLN A 75 11.18 -13.19 1.51
CA GLN A 75 11.13 -13.05 2.97
C GLN A 75 10.13 -11.96 3.42
N SER A 76 9.33 -11.45 2.50
CA SER A 76 8.27 -10.51 2.83
C SER A 76 6.94 -11.23 2.94
N THR A 77 6.19 -10.95 4.02
CA THR A 77 4.85 -11.52 4.21
C THR A 77 3.90 -10.43 4.63
N ALA A 78 2.62 -10.62 4.29
CA ALA A 78 1.54 -9.75 4.72
C ALA A 78 0.41 -10.62 5.25
N THR A 79 -0.06 -10.29 6.45
CA THR A 79 -1.20 -10.97 7.06
C THR A 79 -2.31 -9.96 7.23
N VAL A 80 -3.44 -10.18 6.57
CA VAL A 80 -4.60 -9.31 6.69
C VAL A 80 -5.40 -9.71 7.93
N ASP A 81 -5.54 -8.76 8.87
CA ASP A 81 -6.29 -9.00 10.11
C ASP A 81 -7.77 -8.63 9.93
N LYS A 82 -8.05 -7.54 9.22
CA LYS A 82 -9.42 -7.02 9.09
C LYS A 82 -9.53 -6.08 7.89
N VAL A 83 -10.66 -6.12 7.22
CA VAL A 83 -11.02 -5.17 6.16
C VAL A 83 -12.30 -4.48 6.57
N VAL A 84 -12.32 -3.14 6.48
CA VAL A 84 -13.51 -2.33 6.74
C VAL A 84 -13.82 -1.55 5.48
N ILE A 85 -15.06 -1.67 4.99
CA ILE A 85 -15.52 -0.95 3.80
C ILE A 85 -16.72 -0.10 4.19
N SER A 86 -16.67 1.16 3.84
CA SER A 86 -17.77 2.10 4.04
C SER A 86 -17.89 2.98 2.80
N GLY A 87 -18.88 2.70 1.95
CA GLY A 87 -19.08 3.45 0.72
C GLY A 87 -17.86 3.36 -0.21
N ASP A 88 -17.24 4.50 -0.45
CA ASP A 88 -16.08 4.62 -1.33
C ASP A 88 -14.75 4.37 -0.61
N ASP A 89 -14.77 4.10 0.67
CA ASP A 89 -13.57 3.94 1.47
C ASP A 89 -13.37 2.50 1.89
N ALA A 90 -12.12 2.03 1.83
CA ALA A 90 -11.72 0.74 2.37
C ALA A 90 -10.49 0.93 3.25
N VAL A 91 -10.47 0.27 4.40
CA VAL A 91 -9.28 0.24 5.25
C VAL A 91 -8.90 -1.21 5.46
N VAL A 92 -7.66 -1.55 5.11
CA VAL A 92 -7.11 -2.89 5.31
C VAL A 92 -6.14 -2.84 6.48
N PHE A 93 -6.47 -3.56 7.54
CA PHE A 93 -5.58 -3.71 8.70
C PHE A 93 -4.77 -4.97 8.51
N SER A 94 -3.45 -4.83 8.46
CA SER A 94 -2.53 -5.94 8.16
C SER A 94 -1.32 -5.87 9.06
N ARG A 95 -0.50 -6.90 8.97
CA ARG A 95 0.87 -6.88 9.49
C ARG A 95 1.81 -7.26 8.38
N PHE A 96 2.86 -6.47 8.22
CA PHE A 96 3.89 -6.72 7.23
C PHE A 96 5.16 -7.17 7.94
N THR A 97 5.79 -8.21 7.40
CA THR A 97 7.11 -8.65 7.82
C THR A 97 8.04 -8.54 6.64
N HIS A 98 9.16 -7.87 6.84
CA HIS A 98 10.17 -7.70 5.80
C HIS A 98 11.56 -7.93 6.39
N THR A 99 12.47 -8.42 5.55
CA THR A 99 13.89 -8.50 5.88
C THR A 99 14.64 -7.51 5.01
N VAL A 100 15.38 -6.60 5.64
CA VAL A 100 16.11 -5.54 4.94
C VAL A 100 17.33 -6.17 4.24
N ALA A 101 17.45 -5.93 2.93
CA ALA A 101 18.52 -6.55 2.13
C ALA A 101 19.90 -6.07 2.56
N ARG A 102 20.03 -4.79 2.93
CA ARG A 102 21.31 -4.18 3.26
C ARG A 102 21.96 -4.74 4.51
N ASN A 103 21.19 -5.05 5.53
CA ASN A 103 21.74 -5.43 6.85
C ASN A 103 21.18 -6.74 7.43
N GLY A 104 20.22 -7.36 6.75
CA GLY A 104 19.63 -8.63 7.19
C GLY A 104 18.65 -8.53 8.36
N LYS A 105 18.33 -7.33 8.83
CA LYS A 105 17.38 -7.16 9.93
C LYS A 105 15.97 -7.46 9.47
N THR A 106 15.21 -8.16 10.30
CA THR A 106 13.79 -8.44 10.05
C THR A 106 12.95 -7.59 10.98
N PHE A 107 11.87 -7.03 10.44
CA PHE A 107 10.90 -6.28 11.25
C PHE A 107 9.49 -6.69 10.90
N ASN A 108 8.61 -6.53 11.88
CA ASN A 108 7.18 -6.76 11.72
C ASN A 108 6.47 -5.46 12.13
N THR A 109 5.60 -4.95 11.27
CA THR A 109 4.90 -3.71 11.55
C THR A 109 3.40 -3.86 11.31
N PRO A 110 2.56 -3.42 12.26
CA PRO A 110 1.13 -3.30 12.00
C PRO A 110 0.91 -2.13 11.05
N VAL A 111 -0.01 -2.30 10.11
CA VAL A 111 -0.31 -1.27 9.12
C VAL A 111 -1.81 -1.13 8.93
N ALA A 112 -2.24 0.05 8.53
CA ALA A 112 -3.57 0.30 8.01
C ALA A 112 -3.41 1.00 6.67
N VAL A 113 -3.99 0.43 5.62
CA VAL A 113 -3.97 1.01 4.28
C VAL A 113 -5.36 1.55 4.00
N HIS A 114 -5.47 2.86 3.84
CA HIS A 114 -6.73 3.52 3.52
C HIS A 114 -6.79 3.83 2.03
N LEU A 115 -7.76 3.22 1.36
CA LEU A 115 -8.04 3.46 -0.05
C LEU A 115 -9.36 4.21 -0.18
N THR A 116 -9.39 5.20 -1.07
CA THR A 116 -10.64 5.88 -1.45
C THR A 116 -10.84 5.70 -2.95
N ILE A 117 -12.03 5.33 -3.34
CA ILE A 117 -12.40 5.06 -4.72
C ILE A 117 -13.21 6.22 -5.26
N ALA A 118 -12.91 6.64 -6.49
CA ALA A 118 -13.69 7.65 -7.20
C ALA A 118 -13.72 7.27 -8.67
N ASN A 119 -14.91 7.30 -9.25
CA ASN A 119 -15.13 7.00 -10.68
C ASN A 119 -14.54 5.64 -11.11
N GLY A 120 -14.67 4.64 -10.24
CA GLY A 120 -14.20 3.28 -10.53
C GLY A 120 -12.68 3.11 -10.46
N GLN A 121 -11.97 4.05 -9.86
CA GLN A 121 -10.51 4.00 -9.74
C GLN A 121 -10.08 4.34 -8.32
N ILE A 122 -8.90 3.91 -7.93
CA ILE A 122 -8.34 4.29 -6.63
C ILE A 122 -7.80 5.72 -6.74
N ALA A 123 -8.36 6.62 -5.95
CA ALA A 123 -7.98 8.04 -5.95
C ALA A 123 -7.11 8.42 -4.75
N ARG A 124 -7.12 7.59 -3.70
CA ARG A 124 -6.34 7.84 -2.48
C ARG A 124 -5.74 6.55 -1.97
N LEU A 125 -4.48 6.65 -1.57
CA LEU A 125 -3.83 5.62 -0.74
C LEU A 125 -3.05 6.33 0.35
N HIS A 126 -3.45 6.14 1.60
CA HIS A 126 -2.70 6.61 2.76
C HIS A 126 -2.31 5.39 3.60
N LEU A 127 -1.04 5.26 3.90
CA LEU A 127 -0.51 4.19 4.73
C LEU A 127 -0.28 4.71 6.14
N TYR A 128 -0.67 3.92 7.13
CA TYR A 128 -0.44 4.18 8.55
C TYR A 128 0.34 2.99 9.10
N GLU A 129 1.54 3.23 9.61
CA GLU A 129 2.38 2.16 10.14
C GLU A 129 3.29 2.68 11.24
N ASP A 130 3.97 1.75 11.91
CA ASP A 130 4.99 2.11 12.89
C ASP A 130 6.25 2.54 12.15
N THR A 131 6.34 3.83 11.85
CA THR A 131 7.44 4.40 11.06
C THR A 131 8.77 4.34 11.80
N LEU A 132 8.74 4.32 13.12
CA LEU A 132 9.97 4.18 13.93
C LEU A 132 10.54 2.76 13.77
N ALA A 133 9.69 1.74 13.82
CA ALA A 133 10.14 0.36 13.63
C ALA A 133 10.78 0.17 12.25
N VAL A 134 10.17 0.78 11.22
CA VAL A 134 10.72 0.72 9.85
C VAL A 134 12.06 1.45 9.80
N HIS A 135 12.12 2.67 10.35
CA HIS A 135 13.35 3.45 10.37
C HIS A 135 14.49 2.67 11.06
N ASP A 136 14.21 2.12 12.25
CA ASP A 136 15.22 1.41 13.03
C ASP A 136 15.74 0.16 12.30
N ALA A 137 14.87 -0.49 11.51
CA ALA A 137 15.29 -1.67 10.76
C ALA A 137 16.33 -1.33 9.67
N PHE A 138 16.33 -0.09 9.16
CA PHE A 138 17.31 0.35 8.17
C PHE A 138 18.57 0.95 8.79
N GLU A 139 18.61 1.14 10.09
CA GLU A 139 19.81 1.58 10.79
C GLU A 139 20.76 0.41 11.04
N ASP A 140 22.04 0.69 11.01
CA ASP A 140 23.09 -0.34 11.23
C ASP A 140 23.30 -0.69 12.70
#